data_cf8a764ccfbe970e3df16ceeda02a94d
#
_entry.id   cf8a764ccfbe970e3df16ceeda02a94d
#
_cell.length_a   1.000
_cell.length_b   1.000
_cell.length_c   1.000
_cell.angle_alpha   90.00
_cell.angle_beta   90.00
_cell.angle_gamma   90.00
#
_symmetry.space_group_name_H-M   'P 1'
#
loop_
_entity.id
_entity.type
_entity.pdbx_description
1 polymer ?
#
loop_
_entity_poly.entity_id
_entity_poly.type
_entity_poly.pdbx_seq_one_letter_code
_entity_poly.pdbx_strand_id
1 'polypeptide(L)'
;MKLQQQRYLHRPNAGFSLPEMMVVIVIIGLLATLVVPNVVRQLGKAIGGKAKADITALSTAVDTFALENAGRYPDSLEQLLESVDGEAPILKRKSVPKDPWKMQYMYDPPSVTGTGTYRIYTFGADKSPGGEGENADISNITIQEGEE
;
A
#
# COMPACT_ATOMS: atom_id res chain seq x y z
N MET A 1 -39.18 -25.03 64.75
CA MET A 1 -38.93 -24.42 63.41
C MET A 1 -37.42 -24.13 63.32
N LYS A 2 -36.66 -25.02 62.58
CA LYS A 2 -35.21 -24.92 62.50
C LYS A 2 -34.87 -24.09 61.25
N LEU A 3 -34.35 -22.90 61.41
CA LEU A 3 -33.84 -22.06 60.35
C LEU A 3 -32.50 -22.66 59.88
N GLN A 4 -32.48 -23.16 58.63
CA GLN A 4 -31.25 -23.57 57.97
C GLN A 4 -30.53 -22.31 57.48
N GLN A 5 -29.42 -21.95 58.12
CA GLN A 5 -28.50 -20.94 57.63
C GLN A 5 -27.74 -21.51 56.44
N GLN A 6 -28.02 -21.02 55.24
CA GLN A 6 -27.20 -21.26 54.05
C GLN A 6 -25.85 -20.55 54.22
N ARG A 7 -24.79 -21.32 54.41
CA ARG A 7 -23.41 -20.81 54.35
C ARG A 7 -23.08 -20.50 52.89
N TYR A 8 -23.03 -19.22 52.57
CA TYR A 8 -22.41 -18.78 51.31
C TYR A 8 -20.93 -19.09 51.41
N LEU A 9 -20.48 -20.12 50.65
CA LEU A 9 -19.09 -20.41 50.45
C LEU A 9 -18.49 -19.29 49.57
N HIS A 10 -17.81 -18.38 50.22
CA HIS A 10 -17.00 -17.34 49.56
C HIS A 10 -15.89 -18.07 48.84
N ARG A 11 -15.98 -18.18 47.50
CA ARG A 11 -14.86 -18.65 46.67
C ARG A 11 -13.81 -17.55 46.72
N PRO A 12 -12.60 -17.80 47.18
CA PRO A 12 -11.53 -16.82 47.11
C PRO A 12 -11.25 -16.55 45.63
N ASN A 13 -11.33 -15.28 45.21
CA ASN A 13 -10.83 -14.84 43.94
C ASN A 13 -9.31 -15.09 43.94
N ALA A 14 -8.87 -16.16 43.28
CA ALA A 14 -7.46 -16.41 43.09
C ALA A 14 -6.90 -15.34 42.14
N GLY A 15 -6.25 -14.33 42.73
CA GLY A 15 -5.46 -13.37 41.94
C GLY A 15 -4.22 -14.03 41.39
N PHE A 16 -3.75 -13.53 40.23
CA PHE A 16 -2.50 -14.00 39.65
C PHE A 16 -1.30 -13.68 40.52
N SER A 17 -0.38 -14.63 40.67
CA SER A 17 0.87 -14.41 41.37
C SER A 17 1.86 -13.60 40.54
N LEU A 18 2.75 -12.87 41.18
CA LEU A 18 3.80 -12.09 40.54
C LEU A 18 4.70 -12.95 39.61
N PRO A 19 5.15 -14.16 40.03
CA PRO A 19 5.88 -15.08 39.17
C PRO A 19 5.11 -15.53 37.92
N GLU A 20 3.80 -15.78 38.00
CA GLU A 20 2.99 -16.14 36.85
C GLU A 20 2.97 -15.01 35.79
N MET A 21 2.87 -13.76 36.25
CA MET A 21 2.95 -12.62 35.33
C MET A 21 4.35 -12.49 34.70
N MET A 22 5.41 -12.74 35.46
CA MET A 22 6.78 -12.72 34.93
C MET A 22 6.98 -13.76 33.83
N VAL A 23 6.48 -14.98 34.00
CA VAL A 23 6.58 -16.03 32.96
C VAL A 23 5.79 -15.63 31.72
N VAL A 24 4.61 -15.05 31.86
CA VAL A 24 3.78 -14.61 30.73
C VAL A 24 4.49 -13.55 29.90
N ILE A 25 5.06 -12.51 30.54
CA ILE A 25 5.77 -11.44 29.79
C ILE A 25 7.03 -11.97 29.11
N VAL A 26 7.76 -12.92 29.70
CA VAL A 26 8.91 -13.56 29.08
C VAL A 26 8.49 -14.33 27.82
N ILE A 27 7.42 -15.12 27.90
CA ILE A 27 6.90 -15.89 26.75
C ILE A 27 6.43 -14.92 25.65
N ILE A 28 5.68 -13.88 25.99
CA ILE A 28 5.23 -12.87 25.00
C ILE A 28 6.42 -12.19 24.34
N GLY A 29 7.44 -11.81 25.11
CA GLY A 29 8.65 -11.20 24.59
C GLY A 29 9.38 -12.13 23.60
N LEU A 30 9.49 -13.41 23.93
CA LEU A 30 10.12 -14.41 23.05
C LEU A 30 9.33 -14.58 21.74
N LEU A 31 8.01 -14.69 21.81
CA LEU A 31 7.16 -14.84 20.63
C LEU A 31 7.20 -13.56 19.76
N ALA A 32 7.22 -12.38 20.36
CA ALA A 32 7.30 -11.13 19.64
C ALA A 32 8.55 -11.02 18.77
N THR A 33 9.70 -11.49 19.23
CA THR A 33 10.95 -11.46 18.46
C THR A 33 10.90 -12.28 17.16
N LEU A 34 10.08 -13.34 17.11
CA LEU A 34 9.91 -14.19 15.94
C LEU A 34 8.84 -13.67 14.98
N VAL A 35 7.77 -13.07 15.51
CA VAL A 35 6.59 -12.67 14.73
C VAL A 35 6.78 -11.31 14.06
N VAL A 36 7.29 -10.32 14.80
CA VAL A 36 7.35 -8.92 14.33
C VAL A 36 8.11 -8.75 13.01
N PRO A 37 9.32 -9.32 12.80
CA PRO A 37 10.05 -9.13 11.53
C PRO A 37 9.33 -9.72 10.32
N ASN A 38 8.57 -10.79 10.50
CA ASN A 38 7.80 -11.42 9.43
C ASN A 38 6.59 -10.56 9.03
N VAL A 39 5.88 -9.98 10.01
CA VAL A 39 4.74 -9.11 9.77
C VAL A 39 5.18 -7.83 9.03
N VAL A 40 6.27 -7.20 9.46
CA VAL A 40 6.81 -5.99 8.82
C VAL A 40 7.16 -6.25 7.36
N ARG A 41 7.88 -7.34 7.06
CA ARG A 41 8.22 -7.71 5.68
C ARG A 41 6.99 -7.99 4.81
N GLN A 42 5.96 -8.63 5.36
CA GLN A 42 4.70 -8.89 4.64
C GLN A 42 3.95 -7.59 4.32
N LEU A 43 3.94 -6.67 5.30
CA LEU A 43 3.32 -5.35 5.12
C LEU A 43 4.02 -4.55 4.00
N GLY A 44 5.35 -4.52 3.98
CA GLY A 44 6.11 -3.85 2.92
C GLY A 44 5.82 -4.41 1.53
N LYS A 45 5.74 -5.75 1.39
CA LYS A 45 5.33 -6.38 0.13
C LYS A 45 3.92 -5.98 -0.31
N ALA A 46 2.97 -5.92 0.63
CA ALA A 46 1.60 -5.52 0.33
C ALA A 46 1.50 -4.05 -0.12
N ILE A 47 2.27 -3.18 0.52
CA ILE A 47 2.36 -1.75 0.18
C ILE A 47 2.96 -1.58 -1.23
N GLY A 48 4.08 -2.24 -1.52
CA GLY A 48 4.68 -2.23 -2.87
C GLY A 48 3.75 -2.83 -3.93
N GLY A 49 3.03 -3.91 -3.59
CA GLY A 49 2.00 -4.49 -4.47
C GLY A 49 0.88 -3.51 -4.81
N LYS A 50 0.44 -2.70 -3.84
CA LYS A 50 -0.55 -1.64 -4.10
C LYS A 50 0.01 -0.59 -5.07
N ALA A 51 1.24 -0.13 -4.89
CA ALA A 51 1.87 0.82 -5.80
C ALA A 51 1.95 0.29 -7.23
N LYS A 52 2.34 -0.98 -7.41
CA LYS A 52 2.35 -1.64 -8.72
C LYS A 52 0.97 -1.67 -9.37
N ALA A 53 -0.06 -2.04 -8.61
CA ALA A 53 -1.44 -2.08 -9.11
C ALA A 53 -1.95 -0.69 -9.51
N ASP A 54 -1.65 0.34 -8.73
CA ASP A 54 -2.03 1.72 -9.05
C ASP A 54 -1.30 2.20 -10.34
N ILE A 55 0.00 1.92 -10.49
CA ILE A 55 0.77 2.27 -11.69
C ILE A 55 0.21 1.54 -12.91
N THR A 56 -0.10 0.25 -12.80
CA THR A 56 -0.70 -0.52 -13.91
C THR A 56 -2.05 0.08 -14.32
N ALA A 57 -2.89 0.46 -13.36
CA ALA A 57 -4.17 1.09 -13.65
C ALA A 57 -4.01 2.47 -14.32
N LEU A 58 -3.03 3.27 -13.87
CA LEU A 58 -2.70 4.56 -14.50
C LEU A 58 -2.15 4.37 -15.90
N SER A 59 -1.29 3.37 -16.12
CA SER A 59 -0.76 3.04 -17.45
C SER A 59 -1.87 2.66 -18.42
N THR A 60 -2.81 1.81 -17.98
CA THR A 60 -3.99 1.48 -18.79
C THR A 60 -4.81 2.72 -19.16
N ALA A 61 -4.96 3.67 -18.23
CA ALA A 61 -5.67 4.91 -18.51
C ALA A 61 -4.92 5.81 -19.49
N VAL A 62 -3.59 5.90 -19.39
CA VAL A 62 -2.74 6.64 -20.34
C VAL A 62 -2.79 6.03 -21.73
N ASP A 63 -2.75 4.71 -21.84
CA ASP A 63 -2.86 4.01 -23.12
C ASP A 63 -4.25 4.20 -23.75
N THR A 64 -5.31 4.17 -22.92
CA THR A 64 -6.68 4.46 -23.40
C THR A 64 -6.76 5.89 -23.92
N PHE A 65 -6.19 6.87 -23.20
CA PHE A 65 -6.14 8.26 -23.66
C PHE A 65 -5.45 8.37 -25.04
N ALA A 66 -4.31 7.69 -25.21
CA ALA A 66 -3.60 7.72 -26.47
C ALA A 66 -4.41 7.09 -27.62
N LEU A 67 -5.15 6.01 -27.37
CA LEU A 67 -6.03 5.39 -28.36
C LEU A 67 -7.17 6.33 -28.78
N GLU A 68 -7.78 7.06 -27.85
CA GLU A 68 -8.87 8.00 -28.11
C GLU A 68 -8.38 9.30 -28.77
N ASN A 69 -7.09 9.66 -28.59
CA ASN A 69 -6.49 10.90 -29.08
C ASN A 69 -5.51 10.71 -30.26
N ALA A 70 -5.78 9.76 -31.13
CA ALA A 70 -4.99 9.47 -32.35
C ALA A 70 -3.49 9.23 -32.07
N GLY A 71 -3.17 8.53 -31.00
CA GLY A 71 -1.81 8.17 -30.60
C GLY A 71 -1.08 9.26 -29.80
N ARG A 72 -1.75 10.32 -29.40
CA ARG A 72 -1.16 11.37 -28.56
C ARG A 72 -1.30 11.01 -27.08
N TYR A 73 -0.19 10.96 -26.40
CA TYR A 73 -0.16 10.76 -24.95
C TYR A 73 -0.51 12.05 -24.20
N PRO A 74 -1.07 11.97 -22.99
CA PRO A 74 -1.36 13.14 -22.17
C PRO A 74 -0.06 13.82 -21.71
N ASP A 75 -0.11 15.13 -21.50
CA ASP A 75 1.03 15.88 -20.96
C ASP A 75 1.14 15.74 -19.43
N SER A 76 0.03 15.40 -18.77
CA SER A 76 -0.02 15.14 -17.33
C SER A 76 -1.12 14.12 -16.99
N LEU A 77 -1.03 13.48 -15.81
CA LEU A 77 -2.05 12.54 -15.36
C LEU A 77 -3.40 13.21 -15.05
N GLU A 78 -3.43 14.51 -14.79
CA GLU A 78 -4.64 15.27 -14.54
C GLU A 78 -5.55 15.30 -15.78
N GLN A 79 -5.00 15.29 -16.98
CA GLN A 79 -5.79 15.26 -18.23
C GLN A 79 -6.71 14.04 -18.32
N LEU A 80 -6.34 12.93 -17.64
CA LEU A 80 -7.17 11.72 -17.57
C LEU A 80 -8.48 11.93 -16.76
N LEU A 81 -8.55 13.01 -15.98
CA LEU A 81 -9.70 13.38 -15.17
C LEU A 81 -10.63 14.35 -15.90
N GLU A 82 -10.20 14.88 -17.04
CA GLU A 82 -10.96 15.88 -17.80
C GLU A 82 -11.94 15.19 -18.75
N SER A 83 -13.11 15.81 -18.92
CA SER A 83 -14.08 15.40 -19.93
C SER A 83 -13.74 16.12 -21.23
N VAL A 84 -13.52 15.41 -22.29
CA VAL A 84 -13.24 15.96 -23.62
C VAL A 84 -14.45 15.70 -24.52
N ASP A 85 -14.90 16.71 -25.25
CA ASP A 85 -15.98 16.63 -26.25
C ASP A 85 -17.30 16.00 -25.74
N GLY A 86 -17.57 16.11 -24.44
CA GLY A 86 -18.78 15.56 -23.81
C GLY A 86 -18.70 14.09 -23.44
N GLU A 87 -17.56 13.44 -23.64
CA GLU A 87 -17.28 12.10 -23.15
C GLU A 87 -16.87 12.11 -21.68
N ALA A 88 -17.17 11.00 -20.99
CA ALA A 88 -16.81 10.86 -19.58
C ALA A 88 -15.29 10.76 -19.42
N PRO A 89 -14.72 11.29 -18.32
CA PRO A 89 -13.29 11.20 -18.09
C PRO A 89 -12.83 9.73 -18.00
N ILE A 90 -11.64 9.44 -18.51
CA ILE A 90 -11.05 8.09 -18.52
C ILE A 90 -10.87 7.61 -17.08
N LEU A 91 -10.32 8.47 -16.21
CA LEU A 91 -10.30 8.23 -14.78
C LEU A 91 -11.54 8.83 -14.11
N LYS A 92 -12.52 7.98 -13.77
CA LYS A 92 -13.75 8.37 -13.06
C LYS A 92 -13.48 8.65 -11.58
N ARG A 93 -12.54 9.54 -11.29
CA ARG A 93 -12.12 9.94 -9.93
C ARG A 93 -12.04 11.45 -9.82
N LYS A 94 -12.04 11.98 -8.59
CA LYS A 94 -11.92 13.43 -8.34
C LYS A 94 -10.47 13.94 -8.45
N SER A 95 -9.49 13.06 -8.33
CA SER A 95 -8.07 13.38 -8.39
C SER A 95 -7.26 12.14 -8.78
N VAL A 96 -6.07 12.35 -9.28
CA VAL A 96 -5.07 11.29 -9.46
C VAL A 96 -4.80 10.63 -8.10
N PRO A 97 -4.77 9.29 -8.01
CA PRO A 97 -4.48 8.62 -6.76
C PRO A 97 -3.08 8.97 -6.27
N LYS A 98 -2.93 8.95 -4.95
CA LYS A 98 -1.61 9.02 -4.32
C LYS A 98 -1.06 7.63 -4.12
N ASP A 99 0.26 7.54 -4.12
CA ASP A 99 0.95 6.32 -3.78
C ASP A 99 0.71 5.91 -2.30
N PRO A 100 1.06 4.70 -1.88
CA PRO A 100 0.89 4.25 -0.50
C PRO A 100 1.61 5.11 0.55
N TRP A 101 2.65 5.81 0.15
CA TRP A 101 3.44 6.72 1.01
C TRP A 101 2.95 8.17 0.96
N LYS A 102 1.75 8.41 0.34
CA LYS A 102 1.03 9.71 0.24
C LYS A 102 1.66 10.74 -0.69
N MET A 103 2.59 10.32 -1.57
CA MET A 103 3.13 11.14 -2.65
C MET A 103 2.25 11.03 -3.89
N GLN A 104 2.38 11.99 -4.81
CA GLN A 104 1.79 11.87 -6.14
C GLN A 104 2.67 10.95 -6.99
N TYR A 105 2.03 10.16 -7.85
CA TYR A 105 2.76 9.44 -8.89
C TYR A 105 3.36 10.44 -9.86
N MET A 106 4.61 10.22 -10.24
CA MET A 106 5.29 11.01 -11.24
C MET A 106 4.98 10.47 -12.63
N TYR A 107 4.94 11.38 -13.59
CA TYR A 107 4.66 11.05 -14.98
C TYR A 107 5.61 11.82 -15.91
N ASP A 108 6.33 11.09 -16.73
CA ASP A 108 7.18 11.62 -17.78
C ASP A 108 6.55 11.22 -19.12
N PRO A 109 6.02 12.18 -19.92
CA PRO A 109 5.49 11.88 -21.24
C PRO A 109 6.61 11.48 -22.22
N PRO A 110 6.29 10.90 -23.39
CA PRO A 110 7.28 10.50 -24.38
C PRO A 110 8.19 11.63 -24.86
N SER A 111 7.72 12.86 -24.84
CA SER A 111 8.50 14.06 -25.14
C SER A 111 9.64 14.31 -24.15
N VAL A 112 9.49 13.89 -22.90
CA VAL A 112 10.48 14.02 -21.82
C VAL A 112 11.40 12.82 -21.77
N THR A 113 10.86 11.60 -21.89
CA THR A 113 11.66 10.37 -21.83
C THR A 113 12.61 10.23 -23.04
N GLY A 114 12.23 10.79 -24.19
CA GLY A 114 13.01 10.67 -25.44
C GLY A 114 13.03 9.26 -26.04
N THR A 115 12.34 8.29 -25.42
CA THR A 115 12.30 6.89 -25.84
C THR A 115 11.07 6.53 -26.68
N GLY A 116 10.15 7.50 -26.87
CA GLY A 116 8.87 7.27 -27.54
C GLY A 116 7.81 6.61 -26.64
N THR A 117 8.17 6.29 -25.39
CA THR A 117 7.28 5.74 -24.37
C THR A 117 7.19 6.66 -23.16
N TYR A 118 6.09 6.59 -22.43
CA TYR A 118 5.94 7.34 -21.18
C TYR A 118 6.48 6.53 -19.98
N ARG A 119 6.71 7.22 -18.85
CA ARG A 119 7.06 6.61 -17.58
C ARG A 119 6.13 7.10 -16.46
N ILE A 120 5.55 6.17 -15.71
CA ILE A 120 4.82 6.44 -14.47
C ILE A 120 5.59 5.76 -13.35
N TYR A 121 5.89 6.50 -12.27
CA TYR A 121 6.74 5.96 -11.21
C TYR A 121 6.51 6.60 -9.84
N THR A 122 7.02 5.93 -8.82
CA THR A 122 7.17 6.44 -7.45
C THR A 122 8.53 6.05 -6.91
N PHE A 123 9.07 6.86 -6.00
CA PHE A 123 10.37 6.62 -5.34
C PHE A 123 10.28 5.78 -4.06
N GLY A 124 9.13 5.16 -3.79
CA GLY A 124 8.99 4.35 -2.57
C GLY A 124 8.86 5.17 -1.29
N ALA A 125 9.23 4.54 -0.17
CA ALA A 125 9.01 5.09 1.16
C ALA A 125 9.95 6.26 1.50
N ASP A 126 11.17 6.26 1.00
CA ASP A 126 12.18 7.30 1.28
C ASP A 126 12.07 8.53 0.36
N LYS A 127 11.21 8.45 -0.69
CA LYS A 127 10.94 9.55 -1.64
C LYS A 127 12.19 10.03 -2.39
N SER A 128 13.15 9.15 -2.56
CA SER A 128 14.43 9.44 -3.20
C SER A 128 14.75 8.40 -4.27
N PRO A 129 15.41 8.78 -5.38
CA PRO A 129 15.76 7.84 -6.43
C PRO A 129 16.64 6.69 -5.92
N GLY A 130 16.30 5.45 -6.35
CA GLY A 130 17.04 4.24 -5.98
C GLY A 130 16.44 3.51 -4.79
N GLY A 131 17.27 2.86 -3.96
CA GLY A 131 16.86 2.13 -2.78
C GLY A 131 16.49 0.67 -3.04
N GLU A 132 16.17 -0.06 -1.97
CA GLU A 132 15.77 -1.47 -1.99
C GLU A 132 14.54 -1.72 -1.11
N GLY A 133 13.80 -2.78 -1.39
CA GLY A 133 12.64 -3.18 -0.60
C GLY A 133 11.51 -2.14 -0.65
N GLU A 134 11.14 -1.56 0.48
CA GLU A 134 10.11 -0.51 0.57
C GLU A 134 10.55 0.84 -0.03
N ASN A 135 11.86 1.07 -0.12
CA ASN A 135 12.47 2.27 -0.67
C ASN A 135 12.74 2.14 -2.18
N ALA A 136 12.53 0.97 -2.77
CA ALA A 136 12.80 0.77 -4.19
C ALA A 136 11.86 1.60 -5.07
N ASP A 137 12.42 2.16 -6.15
CA ASP A 137 11.65 2.81 -7.19
C ASP A 137 10.76 1.78 -7.90
N ILE A 138 9.50 2.14 -8.11
CA ILE A 138 8.54 1.32 -8.84
C ILE A 138 8.05 2.12 -10.05
N SER A 139 8.17 1.55 -11.24
CA SER A 139 7.69 2.18 -12.47
C SER A 139 6.95 1.18 -13.36
N ASN A 140 6.16 1.69 -14.32
CA ASN A 140 5.55 0.84 -15.35
C ASN A 140 6.60 0.05 -16.16
N ILE A 141 7.78 0.61 -16.37
CA ILE A 141 8.88 -0.05 -17.10
C ILE A 141 9.41 -1.24 -16.28
N THR A 142 9.74 -1.02 -14.99
CA THR A 142 10.25 -2.09 -14.12
C THR A 142 9.22 -3.18 -13.84
N ILE A 143 7.93 -2.86 -13.89
CA ILE A 143 6.85 -3.85 -13.74
C ILE A 143 6.83 -4.77 -14.97
N GLN A 144 6.91 -4.21 -16.17
CA GLN A 144 6.92 -4.99 -17.42
C GLN A 144 8.16 -5.87 -17.55
N GLU A 145 9.34 -5.38 -17.18
CA GLU A 145 10.60 -6.15 -17.19
C GLU A 145 10.64 -7.28 -16.15
N GLY A 146 9.88 -7.18 -15.06
CA GLY A 146 9.83 -8.19 -14.00
C GLY A 146 8.78 -9.29 -14.20
N GLU A 147 8.00 -9.24 -15.28
CA GLU A 147 7.00 -10.24 -15.67
C GLU A 147 7.55 -11.26 -16.69
N GLU A 148 8.80 -11.12 -17.14
CA GLU A 148 9.50 -12.12 -17.96
C GLU A 148 10.27 -13.11 -17.06
#